data_657be49e1f03b90396aa1e25a69f9ef1
#
_entry.id   657be49e1f03b90396aa1e25a69f9ef1
#
_cell.length_a   1.000
_cell.length_b   1.000
_cell.length_c   1.000
_cell.angle_alpha   90.00
_cell.angle_beta   90.00
_cell.angle_gamma   90.00
#
_symmetry.space_group_name_H-M   'P 1'
#
loop_
_entity.id
_entity.type
_entity.pdbx_description
1 polymer ?
#
loop_
_entity_poly.entity_id
_entity_poly.type
_entity_poly.pdbx_seq_one_letter_code
_entity_poly.pdbx_strand_id
1 'polypeptide(L)'
;GITFHRVIEGFMAQSGDPTGTGSGGPGYTFDNEPSPLRRHDTVGTVSMANAGLRNGLGTNGSQFFITFGPTPHLDGKHTVFGEVTDGMDTVMAIPERDPGMSREPGMAIKSITVTES
;
A
#
# COMPACT_ATOMS: atom_id res chain seq x y z
N GLY A 1 12.47 5.55 10.29
CA GLY A 1 11.55 5.47 9.54
C GLY A 1 10.69 4.25 9.28
N ILE A 2 9.56 4.54 8.71
CA ILE A 2 8.63 3.50 8.25
C ILE A 2 9.21 2.84 7.00
N THR A 3 9.08 1.52 6.89
CA THR A 3 9.69 0.74 5.83
C THR A 3 8.64 0.14 4.89
N PHE A 4 9.07 -0.25 3.70
CA PHE A 4 8.29 -1.15 2.84
C PHE A 4 8.46 -2.57 3.38
N HIS A 5 7.52 -3.00 4.21
CA HIS A 5 7.63 -4.29 4.91
C HIS A 5 7.23 -5.48 4.04
N ARG A 6 6.48 -5.26 2.96
CA ARG A 6 6.04 -6.32 2.05
C ARG A 6 6.15 -5.85 0.61
N VAL A 7 6.93 -6.57 -0.19
CA VAL A 7 7.14 -6.26 -1.60
C VAL A 7 7.03 -7.55 -2.41
N ILE A 8 6.08 -7.58 -3.33
CA ILE A 8 5.87 -8.73 -4.21
C ILE A 8 6.11 -8.29 -5.65
N GLU A 9 7.13 -8.86 -6.28
CA GLU A 9 7.50 -8.54 -7.66
C GLU A 9 6.30 -8.73 -8.60
N GLY A 10 6.10 -7.75 -9.49
CA GLY A 10 5.00 -7.78 -10.45
C GLY A 10 3.63 -7.45 -9.87
N PHE A 11 3.54 -7.22 -8.55
CA PHE A 11 2.28 -6.93 -7.88
C PHE A 11 2.29 -5.55 -7.20
N MET A 12 2.98 -5.43 -6.07
CA MET A 12 2.93 -4.18 -5.29
C MET A 12 4.03 -4.07 -4.24
N ALA A 13 4.24 -2.86 -3.73
CA ALA A 13 5.05 -2.58 -2.54
C ALA A 13 4.16 -1.97 -1.47
N GLN A 14 4.18 -2.52 -0.27
CA GLN A 14 3.31 -2.13 0.86
C GLN A 14 4.12 -1.53 2.00
N SER A 15 3.59 -0.46 2.58
CA SER A 15 4.23 0.29 3.66
C SER A 15 3.18 0.87 4.61
N GLY A 16 3.60 1.74 5.53
CA GLY A 16 2.70 2.48 6.42
C GLY A 16 2.48 1.82 7.78
N ASP A 17 3.11 0.68 8.05
CA ASP A 17 3.06 0.03 9.36
C ASP A 17 4.23 0.49 10.23
N PRO A 18 3.98 1.22 11.33
CA PRO A 18 5.05 1.66 12.22
C PRO A 18 5.88 0.51 12.82
N THR A 19 5.30 -0.69 12.92
CA THR A 19 6.00 -1.87 13.47
C THR A 19 6.80 -2.63 12.41
N GLY A 20 6.52 -2.42 11.12
CA GLY A 20 7.21 -3.09 10.02
C GLY A 20 6.86 -4.57 9.88
N THR A 21 5.82 -5.06 10.52
CA THR A 21 5.43 -6.48 10.53
C THR A 21 4.25 -6.81 9.62
N GLY A 22 3.48 -5.81 9.23
CA GLY A 22 2.22 -5.97 8.50
C GLY A 22 1.00 -6.01 9.41
N SER A 23 1.20 -6.08 10.72
CA SER A 23 0.11 -6.20 11.71
C SER A 23 -0.18 -4.89 12.45
N GLY A 24 0.68 -3.90 12.33
CA GLY A 24 0.53 -2.63 13.01
C GLY A 24 -0.29 -1.61 12.23
N GLY A 25 -0.56 -0.49 12.88
CA GLY A 25 -1.33 0.59 12.29
C GLY A 25 -1.38 1.80 13.21
N PRO A 26 -2.30 2.75 12.95
CA PRO A 26 -2.37 4.00 13.69
C PRO A 26 -3.14 3.90 15.02
N GLY A 27 -3.66 2.72 15.36
CA GLY A 27 -4.47 2.52 16.56
C GLY A 27 -5.98 2.59 16.33
N TYR A 28 -6.41 2.75 15.09
CA TYR A 28 -7.82 2.78 14.70
C TYR A 28 -7.99 2.25 13.28
N THR A 29 -9.22 1.89 12.90
CA THR A 29 -9.55 1.51 11.53
C THR A 29 -10.75 2.33 11.04
N PHE A 30 -10.90 2.38 9.72
CA PHE A 30 -12.03 3.09 9.09
C PHE A 30 -12.49 2.34 7.84
N ASP A 31 -13.70 2.69 7.38
CA ASP A 31 -14.36 1.98 6.29
C ASP A 31 -13.75 2.30 4.92
N ASN A 32 -14.07 1.47 3.93
CA ASN A 32 -13.67 1.66 2.55
C ASN A 32 -14.45 2.82 1.90
N GLU A 33 -13.79 3.50 0.97
CA GLU A 33 -14.39 4.53 0.13
C GLU A 33 -14.08 4.27 -1.35
N PRO A 34 -14.44 3.08 -1.89
CA PRO A 34 -14.13 2.79 -3.28
C PRO A 34 -14.93 3.69 -4.22
N SER A 35 -14.33 4.02 -5.35
CA SER A 35 -14.98 4.84 -6.37
C SER A 35 -14.81 4.20 -7.74
N PRO A 36 -15.86 4.17 -8.57
CA PRO A 36 -15.74 3.66 -9.95
C PRO A 36 -14.84 4.53 -10.83
N LEU A 37 -14.52 5.76 -10.38
CA LEU A 37 -13.61 6.67 -11.08
C LEU A 37 -12.16 6.42 -10.73
N ARG A 38 -11.88 5.63 -9.69
CA ARG A 38 -10.53 5.33 -9.20
C ARG A 38 -10.36 3.82 -9.12
N ARG A 39 -9.62 3.27 -10.06
CA ARG A 39 -9.41 1.82 -10.20
C ARG A 39 -7.95 1.46 -10.14
N HIS A 40 -7.69 0.17 -9.90
CA HIS A 40 -6.34 -0.42 -9.87
C HIS A 40 -5.94 -0.88 -11.29
N ASP A 41 -5.95 0.02 -12.24
CA ASP A 41 -5.77 -0.31 -13.67
C ASP A 41 -4.44 0.14 -14.26
N THR A 42 -3.57 0.76 -13.48
CA THR A 42 -2.27 1.23 -13.95
C THR A 42 -1.14 0.96 -12.96
N VAL A 43 0.10 1.07 -13.45
CA VAL A 43 1.31 1.08 -12.62
C VAL A 43 1.32 2.34 -11.76
N GLY A 44 1.71 2.21 -10.50
CA GLY A 44 1.87 3.36 -9.61
C GLY A 44 0.59 3.85 -8.95
N THR A 45 -0.48 3.05 -8.96
CA THR A 45 -1.69 3.34 -8.18
C THR A 45 -1.39 3.22 -6.70
N VAL A 46 -1.78 4.22 -5.90
CA VAL A 46 -1.63 4.21 -4.45
C VAL A 46 -3.00 3.92 -3.82
N SER A 47 -3.07 2.87 -3.05
CA SER A 47 -4.32 2.35 -2.50
C SER A 47 -4.14 1.92 -1.05
N MET A 48 -5.24 1.91 -0.28
CA MET A 48 -5.21 1.52 1.13
C MET A 48 -5.15 -0.01 1.25
N ALA A 49 -4.19 -0.48 2.05
CA ALA A 49 -4.17 -1.88 2.47
C ALA A 49 -5.21 -2.09 3.58
N ASN A 50 -5.87 -3.24 3.57
CA ASN A 50 -6.82 -3.62 4.61
C ASN A 50 -6.86 -5.14 4.75
N ALA A 51 -7.48 -5.63 5.83
CA ALA A 51 -7.66 -7.05 6.11
C ALA A 51 -9.06 -7.56 5.71
N GLY A 52 -9.74 -6.86 4.80
CA GLY A 52 -11.10 -7.16 4.41
C GLY A 52 -12.13 -6.48 5.32
N LEU A 53 -13.32 -7.05 5.38
CA LEU A 53 -14.40 -6.50 6.21
C LEU A 53 -14.41 -7.14 7.59
N ARG A 54 -14.72 -6.34 8.61
CA ARG A 54 -14.96 -6.79 9.96
C ARG A 54 -16.30 -6.22 10.41
N ASN A 55 -17.26 -7.09 10.73
CA ASN A 55 -18.63 -6.68 11.05
C ASN A 55 -19.25 -5.80 9.95
N GLY A 56 -18.96 -6.10 8.70
CA GLY A 56 -19.47 -5.35 7.54
C GLY A 56 -18.75 -4.03 7.24
N LEU A 57 -17.74 -3.68 8.03
CA LEU A 57 -16.96 -2.44 7.86
C LEU A 57 -15.54 -2.73 7.38
N GLY A 58 -14.98 -1.84 6.60
CA GLY A 58 -13.59 -1.92 6.16
C GLY A 58 -12.60 -1.82 7.33
N THR A 59 -11.40 -2.31 7.10
CA THR A 59 -10.34 -2.36 8.13
C THR A 59 -9.12 -1.53 7.72
N ASN A 60 -9.34 -0.37 7.10
CA ASN A 60 -8.28 0.54 6.68
C ASN A 60 -7.62 1.20 7.90
N GLY A 61 -6.34 1.41 7.84
CA GLY A 61 -5.56 2.08 8.87
C GLY A 61 -4.52 3.00 8.23
N SER A 62 -3.25 2.81 8.55
CA SER A 62 -2.15 3.59 7.97
C SER A 62 -1.41 2.87 6.85
N GLN A 63 -1.63 1.58 6.65
CA GLN A 63 -0.94 0.84 5.62
C GLN A 63 -1.49 1.14 4.24
N PHE A 64 -0.60 1.29 3.28
CA PHE A 64 -0.93 1.53 1.88
C PHE A 64 -0.02 0.69 0.99
N PHE A 65 -0.38 0.56 -0.29
CA PHE A 65 0.47 -0.09 -1.27
C PHE A 65 0.53 0.70 -2.57
N ILE A 66 1.62 0.51 -3.30
CA ILE A 66 1.84 1.09 -4.63
C ILE A 66 1.92 -0.07 -5.61
N THR A 67 1.10 -0.05 -6.65
CA THR A 67 1.02 -1.15 -7.60
C THR A 67 2.15 -1.11 -8.63
N PHE A 68 2.62 -2.29 -9.04
CA PHE A 68 3.62 -2.46 -10.10
C PHE A 68 2.98 -2.74 -11.47
N GLY A 69 1.68 -2.87 -11.52
CA GLY A 69 0.91 -3.12 -12.73
C GLY A 69 -0.57 -3.08 -12.43
N PRO A 70 -1.43 -3.36 -13.43
CA PRO A 70 -2.86 -3.42 -13.19
C PRO A 70 -3.23 -4.53 -12.20
N THR A 71 -4.10 -4.21 -11.24
CA THR A 71 -4.61 -5.15 -10.24
C THR A 71 -6.14 -5.02 -10.13
N PRO A 72 -6.88 -5.29 -11.22
CA PRO A 72 -8.32 -5.03 -11.25
C PRO A 72 -9.12 -5.86 -10.24
N HIS A 73 -8.58 -6.98 -9.78
CA HIS A 73 -9.22 -7.79 -8.74
C HIS A 73 -9.33 -7.08 -7.39
N LEU A 74 -8.64 -5.96 -7.21
CA LEU A 74 -8.71 -5.15 -5.98
C LEU A 74 -9.77 -4.05 -6.05
N ASP A 75 -10.34 -3.80 -7.23
CA ASP A 75 -11.38 -2.78 -7.39
C ASP A 75 -12.59 -3.11 -6.52
N GLY A 76 -13.12 -2.09 -5.84
CA GLY A 76 -14.24 -2.23 -4.93
C GLY A 76 -13.88 -2.78 -3.54
N LYS A 77 -12.67 -3.30 -3.36
CA LYS A 77 -12.21 -3.88 -2.08
C LYS A 77 -11.19 -3.00 -1.37
N HIS A 78 -10.47 -2.19 -2.11
CA HIS A 78 -9.45 -1.28 -1.61
C HIS A 78 -9.72 0.13 -2.12
N THR A 79 -9.40 1.12 -1.29
CA THR A 79 -9.64 2.52 -1.62
C THR A 79 -8.42 3.12 -2.30
N VAL A 80 -8.55 3.46 -3.58
CA VAL A 80 -7.51 4.20 -4.32
C VAL A 80 -7.60 5.68 -3.94
N PHE A 81 -6.49 6.27 -3.51
CA PHE A 81 -6.46 7.67 -3.12
C PHE A 81 -5.37 8.49 -3.80
N GLY A 82 -4.57 7.87 -4.65
CA GLY A 82 -3.51 8.60 -5.33
C GLY A 82 -2.82 7.80 -6.40
N GLU A 83 -1.83 8.42 -7.00
CA GLU A 83 -0.93 7.78 -7.95
C GLU A 83 0.47 8.36 -7.79
N VAL A 84 1.49 7.58 -8.13
CA VAL A 84 2.88 8.02 -8.12
C VAL A 84 3.12 8.79 -9.42
N THR A 85 3.49 10.07 -9.31
CA THR A 85 3.78 10.92 -10.47
C THR A 85 5.28 11.06 -10.72
N ASP A 86 6.11 10.74 -9.73
CA ASP A 86 7.57 10.80 -9.83
C ASP A 86 8.18 9.80 -8.85
N GLY A 87 9.29 9.20 -9.21
CA GLY A 87 10.01 8.26 -8.35
C GLY A 87 9.57 6.80 -8.49
N MET A 88 8.77 6.45 -9.48
CA MET A 88 8.33 5.07 -9.66
C MET A 88 9.49 4.12 -9.93
N ASP A 89 10.52 4.56 -10.62
CA ASP A 89 11.74 3.77 -10.84
C ASP A 89 12.38 3.35 -9.51
N THR A 90 12.40 4.25 -8.54
CA THR A 90 12.91 3.98 -7.19
C THR A 90 12.05 2.93 -6.49
N VAL A 91 10.74 3.04 -6.60
CA VAL A 91 9.81 2.07 -5.99
C VAL A 91 9.99 0.68 -6.61
N MET A 92 10.09 0.61 -7.93
CA MET A 92 10.24 -0.67 -8.62
C MET A 92 11.59 -1.34 -8.37
N ALA A 93 12.59 -0.59 -7.90
CA ALA A 93 13.90 -1.11 -7.55
C ALA A 93 13.97 -1.70 -6.14
N ILE A 94 12.92 -1.58 -5.33
CA ILE A 94 12.90 -2.13 -3.97
C ILE A 94 12.87 -3.66 -4.06
N PRO A 95 13.80 -4.37 -3.35
CA PRO A 95 13.83 -5.82 -3.38
C PRO A 95 12.57 -6.47 -2.79
N GLU A 96 12.22 -7.64 -3.29
CA GLU A 96 11.15 -8.44 -2.70
C GLU A 96 11.37 -8.67 -1.22
N ARG A 97 10.26 -8.68 -0.46
CA ARG A 97 10.29 -8.90 0.97
C ARG A 97 8.97 -9.49 1.48
N ASP A 98 9.09 -10.51 2.30
CA ASP A 98 7.98 -11.08 3.07
C ASP A 98 8.26 -10.83 4.55
N PRO A 99 7.41 -10.05 5.26
CA PRO A 99 7.68 -9.69 6.66
C PRO A 99 7.69 -10.92 7.60
N GLY A 100 7.02 -12.01 7.21
CA GLY A 100 7.03 -13.24 8.00
C GLY A 100 8.31 -14.05 7.87
N MET A 101 9.14 -13.77 6.86
CA MET A 101 10.34 -14.57 6.56
C MET A 101 11.63 -13.76 6.61
N SER A 102 11.55 -12.44 6.49
CA SER A 102 12.73 -11.58 6.46
C SER A 102 13.21 -11.24 7.86
N ARG A 103 14.53 -11.33 8.09
CA ARG A 103 15.14 -10.99 9.37
C ARG A 103 15.59 -9.54 9.45
N GLU A 104 15.90 -8.93 8.30
CA GLU A 104 16.33 -7.55 8.23
C GLU A 104 15.14 -6.62 7.98
N PRO A 105 15.24 -5.34 8.43
CA PRO A 105 14.19 -4.37 8.11
C PRO A 105 14.07 -4.15 6.62
N GLY A 106 12.88 -3.77 6.16
CA GLY A 106 12.66 -3.37 4.77
C GLY A 106 13.33 -2.04 4.44
N MET A 107 13.26 -1.67 3.16
CA MET A 107 13.77 -0.39 2.69
C MET A 107 12.97 0.76 3.32
N ALA A 108 13.67 1.69 3.96
CA ALA A 108 13.03 2.82 4.65
C ALA A 108 12.58 3.91 3.68
N ILE A 109 11.46 4.55 4.02
CA ILE A 109 10.98 5.73 3.32
C ILE A 109 11.70 6.94 3.93
N LYS A 110 12.44 7.70 3.10
CA LYS A 110 13.06 8.96 3.53
C LYS A 110 12.05 10.09 3.48
N SER A 111 11.30 10.19 2.40
CA SER A 111 10.27 11.21 2.24
C SER A 111 9.27 10.81 1.16
N ILE A 112 8.05 11.30 1.33
CA ILE A 112 7.00 11.26 0.32
C ILE A 112 6.43 12.67 0.23
N THR A 113 6.43 13.24 -0.97
CA THR A 113 5.82 14.53 -1.23
C THR A 113 4.45 14.33 -1.85
N VAL A 114 3.43 14.90 -1.24
CA VAL A 114 2.04 14.80 -1.72
C VAL A 114 1.64 16.10 -2.37
N THR A 115 1.15 16.00 -3.59
CA THR A 115 0.57 17.15 -4.30
C THR A 115 -0.89 16.86 -4.61
N GLU A 116 -1.74 17.87 -4.47
CA GLU A 116 -3.16 17.77 -4.82
C GLU A 116 -3.41 18.51 -6.13
N SER A 117 -4.28 17.92 -6.95
CA SER A 117 -4.65 18.50 -8.23
C SER A 117 -6.15 18.80 -8.29
#